data_deca3dafd9ac300abbea3dd4d2f289af
#
_entry.id   deca3dafd9ac300abbea3dd4d2f289af
#
_cell.length_a   1.000
_cell.length_b   1.000
_cell.length_c   1.000
_cell.angle_alpha   90.00
_cell.angle_beta   90.00
_cell.angle_gamma   90.00
#
_symmetry.space_group_name_H-M   'P 1'
#
loop_
_entity.id
_entity.type
_entity.pdbx_description
1 polymer ?
#
loop_
_entity_poly.entity_id
_entity_poly.type
_entity_poly.pdbx_seq_one_letter_code
_entity_poly.pdbx_strand_id
1 'polypeptide(L)'
;MNYEQEKKDHISFCGSYCHICDWHTGKIRRIAQTALDMIQEFNGFKRLFEGKVDADNLQKGLRILATSSICSGCKSETGANERCAIRRCCSEKGFDLCNECPDFPCETLKNNPGVIRWHCLEHLNEIKERGLKNWIDQQWTEYIKATQET
;
A
#
# COMPACT_ATOMS: atom_id res chain seq x y z
N MET A 1 5.36 19.38 7.19
CA MET A 1 4.25 18.49 6.77
C MET A 1 2.95 18.94 7.46
N ASN A 2 1.84 18.99 6.74
CA ASN A 2 0.52 19.21 7.36
C ASN A 2 -0.08 17.84 7.69
N TYR A 3 -0.04 17.43 8.94
CA TYR A 3 -0.43 16.09 9.40
C TYR A 3 -1.93 15.81 9.21
N GLU A 4 -2.81 16.81 9.36
CA GLU A 4 -4.25 16.63 9.13
C GLU A 4 -4.56 16.43 7.64
N GLN A 5 -3.87 17.14 6.76
CA GLN A 5 -4.00 16.91 5.32
C GLN A 5 -3.42 15.55 4.93
N GLU A 6 -2.27 15.18 5.51
CA GLU A 6 -1.65 13.87 5.33
C GLU A 6 -2.59 12.73 5.73
N LYS A 7 -3.29 12.87 6.87
CA LYS A 7 -4.31 11.92 7.32
C LYS A 7 -5.42 11.75 6.27
N LYS A 8 -5.91 12.88 5.75
CA LYS A 8 -7.03 12.89 4.80
C LYS A 8 -6.66 12.27 3.45
N ASP A 9 -5.46 12.50 2.98
CA ASP A 9 -5.06 12.10 1.63
C ASP A 9 -4.38 10.74 1.57
N HIS A 10 -3.58 10.41 2.60
CA HIS A 10 -2.62 9.31 2.51
C HIS A 10 -2.73 8.24 3.59
N ILE A 11 -3.56 8.43 4.62
CA ILE A 11 -3.86 7.34 5.56
C ILE A 11 -5.23 6.77 5.23
N SER A 12 -5.29 5.48 4.90
CA SER A 12 -6.54 4.81 4.60
C SER A 12 -7.48 4.77 5.79
N PHE A 13 -8.76 4.61 5.57
CA PHE A 13 -9.76 4.52 6.65
C PHE A 13 -9.44 3.45 7.69
N CYS A 14 -8.81 2.34 7.28
CA CYS A 14 -8.42 1.26 8.18
C CYS A 14 -7.03 1.42 8.81
N GLY A 15 -6.28 2.49 8.50
CA GLY A 15 -4.98 2.75 9.12
C GLY A 15 -3.75 2.34 8.30
N SER A 16 -3.90 1.95 7.02
CA SER A 16 -2.73 1.75 6.14
C SER A 16 -2.18 3.10 5.69
N TYR A 17 -0.87 3.25 5.67
CA TYR A 17 -0.21 4.49 5.24
C TYR A 17 0.24 4.42 3.79
N CYS A 18 -0.45 5.14 2.90
CA CYS A 18 -0.25 5.07 1.47
C CYS A 18 1.11 5.64 1.01
N HIS A 19 1.59 6.70 1.67
CA HIS A 19 2.85 7.38 1.29
C HIS A 19 4.09 6.49 1.40
N ILE A 20 4.06 5.45 2.22
CA ILE A 20 5.15 4.48 2.38
C ILE A 20 4.80 3.10 1.80
N CYS A 21 3.64 2.96 1.17
CA CYS A 21 3.19 1.72 0.57
C CYS A 21 3.86 1.48 -0.79
N ASP A 22 4.58 0.40 -0.95
CA ASP A 22 5.30 0.06 -2.19
C ASP A 22 4.39 -0.03 -3.43
N TRP A 23 3.13 -0.38 -3.26
CA TRP A 23 2.15 -0.42 -4.33
C TRP A 23 1.66 0.96 -4.73
N HIS A 24 1.40 1.83 -3.76
CA HIS A 24 0.90 3.18 -3.99
C HIS A 24 2.00 4.10 -4.53
N THR A 25 3.20 4.05 -3.95
CA THR A 25 4.35 4.88 -4.34
C THR A 25 4.95 4.52 -5.70
N GLY A 26 4.54 3.39 -6.27
CA GLY A 26 5.05 2.89 -7.54
C GLY A 26 6.41 2.21 -7.45
N LYS A 27 6.90 1.86 -6.26
CA LYS A 27 8.15 1.10 -6.08
C LYS A 27 8.09 -0.23 -6.84
N ILE A 28 6.99 -0.96 -6.73
CA ILE A 28 6.77 -2.22 -7.46
C ILE A 28 6.86 -2.03 -8.98
N ARG A 29 6.30 -0.93 -9.52
CA ARG A 29 6.39 -0.62 -10.96
C ARG A 29 7.83 -0.40 -11.40
N ARG A 30 8.60 0.38 -10.62
CA ARG A 30 10.02 0.64 -10.91
C ARG A 30 10.86 -0.63 -10.87
N ILE A 31 10.65 -1.48 -9.86
CA ILE A 31 11.34 -2.77 -9.75
C ILE A 31 10.99 -3.68 -10.94
N ALA A 32 9.72 -3.77 -11.31
CA ALA A 32 9.28 -4.57 -12.45
C ALA A 32 9.88 -4.06 -13.78
N GLN A 33 9.95 -2.74 -13.98
CA GLN A 33 10.59 -2.15 -15.15
C GLN A 33 12.09 -2.46 -15.18
N THR A 34 12.79 -2.25 -14.06
CA THR A 34 14.22 -2.56 -13.96
C THR A 34 14.50 -4.03 -14.28
N ALA A 35 13.72 -4.96 -13.72
CA ALA A 35 13.86 -6.38 -13.99
C ALA A 35 13.60 -6.71 -15.47
N LEU A 36 12.58 -6.07 -16.06
CA LEU A 36 12.26 -6.24 -17.48
C LEU A 36 13.42 -5.78 -18.38
N ASP A 37 13.97 -4.61 -18.10
CA ASP A 37 15.09 -4.03 -18.85
C ASP A 37 16.32 -4.93 -18.78
N MET A 38 16.70 -5.40 -17.58
CA MET A 38 17.83 -6.31 -17.37
C MET A 38 17.66 -7.64 -18.12
N ILE A 39 16.44 -8.21 -18.12
CA ILE A 39 16.15 -9.45 -18.85
C ILE A 39 16.25 -9.23 -20.37
N GLN A 40 15.77 -8.09 -20.87
CA GLN A 40 15.83 -7.75 -22.31
C GLN A 40 17.24 -7.45 -22.79
N GLU A 41 18.07 -6.83 -21.97
CA GLU A 41 19.48 -6.58 -22.27
C GLU A 41 20.30 -7.86 -22.29
N PHE A 42 19.90 -8.87 -21.54
CA PHE A 42 20.62 -10.14 -21.46
C PHE A 42 20.16 -11.12 -22.55
N ASN A 43 20.80 -11.08 -23.71
CA ASN A 43 20.48 -11.94 -24.88
C ASN A 43 20.46 -13.45 -24.59
N GLY A 44 21.13 -13.90 -23.53
CA GLY A 44 21.20 -15.31 -23.13
C GLY A 44 20.07 -15.79 -22.23
N PHE A 45 19.20 -14.89 -21.75
CA PHE A 45 18.23 -15.23 -20.70
C PHE A 45 17.33 -16.42 -21.07
N LYS A 46 16.71 -16.39 -22.24
CA LYS A 46 15.82 -17.48 -22.73
C LYS A 46 16.52 -18.83 -22.75
N ARG A 47 17.74 -18.85 -23.29
CA ARG A 47 18.54 -20.09 -23.44
C ARG A 47 19.01 -20.61 -22.08
N LEU A 48 19.47 -19.71 -21.18
CA LEU A 48 19.99 -20.10 -19.87
C LEU A 48 18.92 -20.69 -18.94
N PHE A 49 17.71 -20.22 -19.07
CA PHE A 49 16.57 -20.63 -18.23
C PHE A 49 15.55 -21.50 -18.97
N GLU A 50 15.92 -22.07 -20.14
CA GLU A 50 15.06 -22.94 -20.89
C GLU A 50 14.62 -24.16 -20.06
N GLY A 51 13.31 -24.45 -20.07
CA GLY A 51 12.70 -25.50 -19.26
C GLY A 51 12.55 -25.20 -17.76
N LYS A 52 13.08 -24.05 -17.27
CA LYS A 52 12.94 -23.62 -15.86
C LYS A 52 12.00 -22.43 -15.71
N VAL A 53 11.98 -21.53 -16.69
CA VAL A 53 11.17 -20.32 -16.67
C VAL A 53 10.55 -20.11 -18.04
N ASP A 54 9.25 -19.84 -18.07
CA ASP A 54 8.59 -19.32 -19.27
C ASP A 54 8.95 -17.83 -19.42
N ALA A 55 10.02 -17.56 -20.17
CA ALA A 55 10.60 -16.23 -20.32
C ALA A 55 9.63 -15.23 -20.96
N ASP A 56 8.74 -15.67 -21.86
CA ASP A 56 7.80 -14.79 -22.54
C ASP A 56 6.66 -14.38 -21.61
N ASN A 57 6.12 -15.32 -20.83
CA ASN A 57 5.12 -15.01 -19.81
C ASN A 57 5.69 -14.18 -18.66
N LEU A 58 6.94 -14.42 -18.24
CA LEU A 58 7.61 -13.61 -17.24
C LEU A 58 7.73 -12.14 -17.70
N GLN A 59 8.25 -11.92 -18.91
CA GLN A 59 8.38 -10.56 -19.46
C GLN A 59 7.02 -9.88 -19.65
N LYS A 60 5.99 -10.62 -20.08
CA LYS A 60 4.62 -10.11 -20.16
C LYS A 60 4.08 -9.69 -18.78
N GLY A 61 4.27 -10.51 -17.77
CA GLY A 61 3.88 -10.20 -16.38
C GLY A 61 4.58 -8.95 -15.85
N LEU A 62 5.91 -8.85 -16.01
CA LEU A 62 6.69 -7.70 -15.61
C LEU A 62 6.24 -6.41 -16.33
N ARG A 63 5.93 -6.49 -17.63
CA ARG A 63 5.42 -5.34 -18.39
C ARG A 63 4.06 -4.88 -17.86
N ILE A 64 3.16 -5.79 -17.53
CA ILE A 64 1.87 -5.45 -16.92
C ILE A 64 2.09 -4.74 -15.59
N LEU A 65 2.95 -5.26 -14.72
CA LEU A 65 3.27 -4.63 -13.42
C LEU A 65 3.92 -3.25 -13.59
N ALA A 66 4.83 -3.10 -14.56
CA ALA A 66 5.52 -1.84 -14.83
C ALA A 66 4.59 -0.72 -15.34
N THR A 67 3.55 -1.08 -16.08
CA THR A 67 2.65 -0.10 -16.73
C THR A 67 1.31 0.10 -16.01
N SER A 68 0.94 -0.81 -15.10
CA SER A 68 -0.36 -0.75 -14.42
C SER A 68 -0.35 0.19 -13.23
N SER A 69 -1.42 0.96 -13.06
CA SER A 69 -1.72 1.65 -11.80
C SER A 69 -2.41 0.66 -10.86
N ILE A 70 -1.65 0.03 -9.95
CA ILE A 70 -2.16 -1.06 -9.12
C ILE A 70 -2.98 -0.53 -7.94
N CYS A 71 -2.60 0.60 -7.37
CA CYS A 71 -3.29 1.21 -6.24
C CYS A 71 -3.29 2.74 -6.33
N SER A 72 -4.47 3.33 -6.41
CA SER A 72 -4.65 4.79 -6.37
C SER A 72 -4.81 5.35 -4.94
N GLY A 73 -4.80 4.50 -3.92
CA GLY A 73 -5.09 4.87 -2.54
C GLY A 73 -6.59 4.81 -2.20
N CYS A 74 -6.88 4.55 -0.93
CA CYS A 74 -8.28 4.38 -0.47
C CYS A 74 -9.08 5.69 -0.43
N LYS A 75 -8.41 6.84 -0.40
CA LYS A 75 -9.00 8.19 -0.31
C LYS A 75 -9.16 8.85 -1.67
N SER A 76 -8.62 8.28 -2.76
CA SER A 76 -8.79 8.84 -4.09
C SER A 76 -10.22 8.64 -4.60
N GLU A 77 -10.70 9.52 -5.47
CA GLU A 77 -12.01 9.42 -6.12
C GLU A 77 -12.15 8.12 -6.91
N THR A 78 -11.08 7.68 -7.55
CA THR A 78 -10.97 6.42 -8.30
C THR A 78 -10.56 5.24 -7.43
N GLY A 79 -10.72 5.36 -6.13
CA GLY A 79 -10.18 4.46 -5.11
C GLY A 79 -10.26 2.98 -5.45
N ALA A 80 -9.17 2.29 -5.22
CA ALA A 80 -8.90 0.94 -5.70
C ALA A 80 -9.92 -0.11 -5.26
N ASN A 81 -10.78 0.17 -4.30
CA ASN A 81 -11.71 -0.83 -3.80
C ASN A 81 -13.07 -0.23 -3.43
N GLU A 82 -13.91 -0.01 -4.44
CA GLU A 82 -15.29 0.43 -4.26
C GLU A 82 -16.12 -0.55 -3.40
N ARG A 83 -15.72 -1.82 -3.34
CA ARG A 83 -16.39 -2.87 -2.56
C ARG A 83 -15.94 -2.94 -1.10
N CYS A 84 -14.99 -2.10 -0.68
CA CYS A 84 -14.49 -2.12 0.69
C CYS A 84 -15.54 -1.61 1.67
N ALA A 85 -16.04 -2.51 2.53
CA ALA A 85 -17.04 -2.18 3.54
C ALA A 85 -16.55 -1.13 4.55
N ILE A 86 -15.26 -1.15 4.90
CA ILE A 86 -14.64 -0.19 5.81
C ILE A 86 -14.66 1.22 5.20
N ARG A 87 -14.22 1.35 3.94
CA ARG A 87 -14.23 2.63 3.22
C ARG A 87 -15.64 3.22 3.19
N ARG A 88 -16.61 2.42 2.76
CA ARG A 88 -18.01 2.86 2.66
C ARG A 88 -18.56 3.30 4.02
N CYS A 89 -18.37 2.49 5.06
CA CYS A 89 -18.82 2.80 6.42
C CYS A 89 -18.22 4.12 6.95
N CYS A 90 -16.91 4.31 6.83
CA CYS A 90 -16.27 5.55 7.28
C CYS A 90 -16.71 6.76 6.47
N SER A 91 -16.79 6.63 5.14
CA SER A 91 -17.23 7.73 4.27
C SER A 91 -18.65 8.16 4.57
N GLU A 92 -19.58 7.20 4.76
CA GLU A 92 -20.99 7.47 5.08
C GLU A 92 -21.15 8.13 6.46
N LYS A 93 -20.29 7.77 7.42
CA LYS A 93 -20.30 8.35 8.77
C LYS A 93 -19.49 9.66 8.88
N GLY A 94 -18.77 10.06 7.84
CA GLY A 94 -17.95 11.28 7.81
C GLY A 94 -16.67 11.20 8.63
N PHE A 95 -16.13 9.98 8.87
CA PHE A 95 -14.86 9.80 9.57
C PHE A 95 -13.69 9.70 8.60
N ASP A 96 -12.55 10.25 8.97
CA ASP A 96 -11.30 10.09 8.24
C ASP A 96 -10.63 8.74 8.54
N LEU A 97 -10.73 8.27 9.77
CA LEU A 97 -10.17 7.01 10.24
C LEU A 97 -11.18 6.23 11.07
N CYS A 98 -11.07 4.89 11.04
CA CYS A 98 -11.94 4.02 11.84
C CYS A 98 -11.84 4.26 13.35
N ASN A 99 -10.69 4.70 13.87
CA ASN A 99 -10.51 4.99 15.30
C ASN A 99 -11.22 6.26 15.79
N GLU A 100 -11.80 7.06 14.89
CA GLU A 100 -12.66 8.19 15.21
C GLU A 100 -14.11 7.74 15.50
N CYS A 101 -14.46 6.52 15.11
CA CYS A 101 -15.79 5.95 15.31
C CYS A 101 -16.00 5.51 16.76
N PRO A 102 -17.16 5.81 17.40
CA PRO A 102 -17.47 5.34 18.75
C PRO A 102 -17.52 3.81 18.85
N ASP A 103 -17.82 3.09 17.75
CA ASP A 103 -17.86 1.63 17.70
C ASP A 103 -16.47 0.98 17.50
N PHE A 104 -15.40 1.76 17.50
CA PHE A 104 -14.04 1.24 17.30
C PHE A 104 -13.51 0.45 18.52
N PRO A 105 -12.91 -0.75 18.29
CA PRO A 105 -12.80 -1.50 17.05
C PRO A 105 -14.02 -2.39 16.78
N CYS A 106 -14.70 -2.18 15.66
CA CYS A 106 -15.87 -2.97 15.27
C CYS A 106 -15.51 -4.30 14.59
N GLU A 107 -16.47 -5.23 14.51
CA GLU A 107 -16.27 -6.55 13.90
C GLU A 107 -15.90 -6.48 12.41
N THR A 108 -16.44 -5.52 11.67
CA THR A 108 -16.10 -5.32 10.25
C THR A 108 -14.61 -4.99 10.08
N LEU A 109 -14.05 -4.22 11.00
CA LEU A 109 -12.61 -3.87 10.98
C LEU A 109 -11.77 -5.07 11.41
N LYS A 110 -12.08 -5.67 12.56
CA LYS A 110 -11.30 -6.78 13.15
C LYS A 110 -11.21 -8.01 12.25
N ASN A 111 -12.29 -8.32 11.54
CA ASN A 111 -12.39 -9.51 10.70
C ASN A 111 -11.97 -9.27 9.24
N ASN A 112 -11.50 -8.07 8.88
CA ASN A 112 -11.07 -7.78 7.52
C ASN A 112 -9.67 -8.36 7.26
N PRO A 113 -9.50 -9.25 6.24
CA PRO A 113 -8.22 -9.89 5.98
C PRO A 113 -7.08 -8.90 5.68
N GLY A 114 -7.37 -7.77 5.03
CA GLY A 114 -6.39 -6.72 4.76
C GLY A 114 -5.95 -6.01 6.03
N VAL A 115 -6.88 -5.73 6.94
CA VAL A 115 -6.57 -5.12 8.25
C VAL A 115 -5.66 -6.02 9.06
N ILE A 116 -5.96 -7.31 9.13
CA ILE A 116 -5.16 -8.31 9.84
C ILE A 116 -3.75 -8.41 9.21
N ARG A 117 -3.69 -8.57 7.89
CA ARG A 117 -2.42 -8.75 7.16
C ARG A 117 -1.45 -7.57 7.31
N TRP A 118 -1.98 -6.36 7.33
CA TRP A 118 -1.19 -5.12 7.34
C TRP A 118 -1.13 -4.44 8.71
N HIS A 119 -1.51 -5.15 9.77
CA HIS A 119 -1.49 -4.64 11.15
C HIS A 119 -2.18 -3.29 11.33
N CYS A 120 -3.25 -3.07 10.56
CA CYS A 120 -3.92 -1.77 10.51
C CYS A 120 -4.61 -1.41 11.83
N LEU A 121 -5.07 -2.40 12.59
CA LEU A 121 -5.69 -2.18 13.89
C LEU A 121 -4.70 -1.63 14.90
N GLU A 122 -3.47 -2.15 14.88
CA GLU A 122 -2.35 -1.68 15.69
C GLU A 122 -2.02 -0.23 15.34
N HIS A 123 -1.92 0.10 14.06
CA HIS A 123 -1.69 1.47 13.60
C HIS A 123 -2.77 2.45 14.09
N LEU A 124 -4.05 2.07 14.02
CA LEU A 124 -5.15 2.90 14.50
C LEU A 124 -5.12 3.10 16.02
N ASN A 125 -4.73 2.07 16.77
CA ASN A 125 -4.53 2.19 18.22
C ASN A 125 -3.34 3.10 18.54
N GLU A 126 -2.22 2.95 17.87
CA GLU A 126 -1.04 3.80 18.03
C GLU A 126 -1.35 5.27 17.72
N ILE A 127 -2.11 5.55 16.65
CA ILE A 127 -2.58 6.91 16.35
C ILE A 127 -3.41 7.46 17.51
N LYS A 128 -4.28 6.64 18.10
CA LYS A 128 -5.13 7.04 19.24
C LYS A 128 -4.32 7.29 20.50
N GLU A 129 -3.31 6.49 20.78
CA GLU A 129 -2.49 6.55 22.01
C GLU A 129 -1.42 7.63 21.94
N ARG A 130 -0.70 7.73 20.82
CA ARG A 130 0.48 8.59 20.67
C ARG A 130 0.22 9.87 19.91
N GLY A 131 -0.95 9.97 19.27
CA GLY A 131 -1.32 11.07 18.38
C GLY A 131 -0.79 10.91 16.97
N LEU A 132 -1.53 11.49 16.03
CA LEU A 132 -1.30 11.40 14.58
C LEU A 132 0.12 11.81 14.16
N LYS A 133 0.60 12.95 14.68
CA LYS A 133 1.93 13.46 14.34
C LYS A 133 3.04 12.47 14.67
N ASN A 134 3.04 11.98 15.92
CA ASN A 134 4.10 11.09 16.39
C ASN A 134 4.10 9.77 15.62
N TRP A 135 2.91 9.25 15.31
CA TRP A 135 2.78 8.05 14.51
C TRP A 135 3.32 8.25 13.08
N ILE A 136 2.94 9.31 12.38
CA ILE A 136 3.42 9.62 11.04
C ILE A 136 4.96 9.76 11.03
N ASP A 137 5.52 10.53 11.96
CA ASP A 137 6.97 10.75 12.05
C ASP A 137 7.73 9.43 12.29
N GLN A 138 7.16 8.55 13.11
CA GLN A 138 7.71 7.20 13.33
C GLN A 138 7.67 6.37 12.05
N GLN A 139 6.53 6.31 11.34
CA GLN A 139 6.38 5.56 10.11
C GLN A 139 7.40 6.01 9.04
N TRP A 140 7.60 7.31 8.89
CA TRP A 140 8.62 7.85 8.00
C TRP A 140 10.05 7.47 8.42
N THR A 141 10.34 7.54 9.70
CA THR A 141 11.67 7.17 10.22
C THR A 141 11.99 5.70 9.93
N GLU A 142 11.05 4.82 10.16
CA GLU A 142 11.18 3.37 9.90
C GLU A 142 11.32 3.09 8.39
N TYR A 143 10.51 3.75 7.57
CA TYR A 143 10.58 3.60 6.11
C TYR A 143 11.93 4.05 5.54
N ILE A 144 12.45 5.20 5.97
CA ILE A 144 13.75 5.71 5.53
C ILE A 144 14.87 4.74 5.92
N LYS A 145 14.89 4.24 7.15
CA LYS A 145 15.87 3.25 7.59
C LYS A 145 15.83 1.99 6.72
N ALA A 146 14.64 1.42 6.51
CA ALA A 146 14.47 0.21 5.69
C ALA A 146 14.89 0.40 4.23
N THR A 147 14.77 1.63 3.68
CA THR A 147 15.16 1.91 2.29
C THR A 147 16.65 2.22 2.13
N GLN A 148 17.36 2.54 3.19
CA GLN A 148 18.82 2.77 3.17
C GLN A 148 19.63 1.48 3.33
N GLU A 149 19.03 0.43 3.88
CA GLU A 149 19.65 -0.88 4.10
C GLU A 149 19.53 -1.83 2.88
N THR A 150 18.89 -1.38 1.80
CA THR A 150 18.66 -2.17 0.57
C THR A 150 19.47 -1.60 -0.58
#